data_69f98d620027d86911b9b6bf828a1dfe
#
_entry.id   69f98d620027d86911b9b6bf828a1dfe
#
_cell.length_a   1.000
_cell.length_b   1.000
_cell.length_c   1.000
_cell.angle_alpha   90.00
_cell.angle_beta   90.00
_cell.angle_gamma   90.00
#
_symmetry.space_group_name_H-M   'P 1'
#
loop_
_entity.id
_entity.type
_entity.pdbx_description
1 polymer ?
#
loop_
_entity_poly.entity_id
_entity_poly.type
_entity_poly.pdbx_seq_one_letter_code
_entity_poly.pdbx_strand_id
1 'polypeptide(L)'
;MTMLASNEWGKLKKVVVGVADHAVMPPIDKSSRTINYAGVTPKKKLFGYGKEEYLDIKIGAFPEQVITEANEDLEVFVNFLKGEGVEVVRPKREPTTYYNYCPRDCVFIHSNLSLATPMPLRSRRGNWRAMKHCLPETVEIPCSYIDDLYNEDCIGNPDVLALNEVTPAFDAANTLRADNNIIYLVSNSGNVLGAELLQRQLHEAGCDSNVHLLRDVYSYSHIDTTLVFLREGLILANPSRLKDKDQLPGPFKKWDVIYAPEAVDIGSYKGYDNMSVWTNMNLFSINPNLVALEENQEPTRKLLESHAIECAMLPMRQQRTLSGGFHCVTLDLERE
;
A
#
# COMPACT_ATOMS: atom_id res chain seq x y z
N MET A 1 -22.88 -17.16 -2.77
CA MET A 1 -22.06 -16.07 -2.23
C MET A 1 -20.85 -15.96 -3.10
N THR A 2 -20.58 -14.79 -3.67
CA THR A 2 -19.33 -14.53 -4.41
C THR A 2 -18.20 -14.52 -3.38
N MET A 3 -17.15 -15.30 -3.63
CA MET A 3 -16.02 -15.37 -2.70
C MET A 3 -15.13 -14.15 -2.87
N LEU A 4 -14.84 -13.45 -1.78
CA LEU A 4 -13.90 -12.33 -1.79
C LEU A 4 -12.48 -12.81 -2.12
N ALA A 5 -11.62 -11.87 -2.54
CA ALA A 5 -10.23 -12.17 -2.84
C ALA A 5 -9.50 -12.76 -1.62
N SER A 6 -8.80 -13.89 -1.80
CA SER A 6 -8.02 -14.56 -0.75
C SER A 6 -6.51 -14.59 -1.04
N ASN A 7 -6.10 -14.22 -2.25
CA ASN A 7 -4.70 -14.17 -2.66
C ASN A 7 -4.44 -12.97 -3.59
N GLU A 8 -3.17 -12.73 -3.94
CA GLU A 8 -2.76 -11.57 -4.74
C GLU A 8 -2.69 -11.87 -6.25
N TRP A 9 -2.85 -13.12 -6.70
CA TRP A 9 -2.58 -13.54 -8.08
C TRP A 9 -3.75 -14.21 -8.81
N GLY A 10 -4.77 -14.70 -8.12
CA GLY A 10 -5.92 -15.35 -8.74
C GLY A 10 -6.58 -14.45 -9.78
N LYS A 11 -7.32 -15.03 -10.74
CA LYS A 11 -7.95 -14.26 -11.80
C LYS A 11 -8.87 -13.18 -11.23
N LEU A 12 -8.52 -11.93 -11.49
CA LEU A 12 -9.25 -10.77 -11.00
C LEU A 12 -10.64 -10.69 -11.63
N LYS A 13 -11.68 -10.48 -10.81
CA LYS A 13 -13.08 -10.34 -11.24
C LYS A 13 -13.61 -8.95 -10.97
N LYS A 14 -13.29 -8.41 -9.80
CA LYS A 14 -13.80 -7.11 -9.37
C LYS A 14 -12.75 -6.35 -8.57
N VAL A 15 -12.60 -5.06 -8.89
CA VAL A 15 -11.58 -4.21 -8.26
C VAL A 15 -12.09 -2.78 -8.07
N VAL A 16 -11.69 -2.17 -6.97
CA VAL A 16 -11.74 -0.71 -6.82
C VAL A 16 -10.46 -0.13 -7.41
N VAL A 17 -10.58 0.87 -8.28
CA VAL A 17 -9.44 1.68 -8.75
C VAL A 17 -9.57 3.10 -8.20
N GLY A 18 -8.54 3.60 -7.56
CA GLY A 18 -8.50 4.91 -6.92
C GLY A 18 -8.73 6.08 -7.88
N VAL A 19 -8.87 7.26 -7.32
CA VAL A 19 -9.01 8.54 -8.05
C VAL A 19 -8.05 9.56 -7.48
N ALA A 20 -7.46 10.37 -8.35
CA ALA A 20 -6.58 11.47 -7.93
C ALA A 20 -7.33 12.76 -7.62
N ASP A 21 -8.61 12.85 -7.98
CA ASP A 21 -9.44 14.03 -7.75
C ASP A 21 -9.38 14.51 -6.31
N HIS A 22 -9.14 15.81 -6.16
CA HIS A 22 -9.09 16.47 -4.86
C HIS A 22 -8.04 15.93 -3.89
N ALA A 23 -7.01 15.23 -4.39
CA ALA A 23 -5.90 14.79 -3.54
C ALA A 23 -5.19 16.01 -2.93
N VAL A 24 -4.96 15.93 -1.63
CA VAL A 24 -4.36 16.99 -0.82
C VAL A 24 -3.33 16.39 0.11
N MET A 25 -2.16 17.00 0.16
CA MET A 25 -1.18 16.73 1.22
C MET A 25 -1.69 17.34 2.53
N PRO A 26 -1.99 16.52 3.54
CA PRO A 26 -2.56 17.01 4.79
C PRO A 26 -1.55 17.83 5.59
N PRO A 27 -2.01 18.70 6.50
CA PRO A 27 -1.14 19.34 7.48
C PRO A 27 -0.37 18.28 8.29
N ILE A 28 0.88 18.62 8.63
CA ILE A 28 1.72 17.74 9.45
C ILE A 28 1.18 17.75 10.88
N ASP A 29 0.90 16.58 11.41
CA ASP A 29 0.58 16.33 12.81
C ASP A 29 1.55 15.31 13.41
N LYS A 30 1.34 14.91 14.68
CA LYS A 30 2.21 13.94 15.36
C LYS A 30 2.29 12.61 14.60
N SER A 31 1.17 12.14 14.04
CA SER A 31 1.14 10.88 13.28
C SER A 31 1.98 10.93 12.01
N SER A 32 1.78 11.96 11.19
CA SER A 32 2.56 12.11 9.95
C SER A 32 4.03 12.47 10.23
N ARG A 33 4.29 13.22 11.32
CA ARG A 33 5.65 13.56 11.75
C ARG A 33 6.48 12.32 12.07
N THR A 34 5.91 11.36 12.77
CA THR A 34 6.62 10.13 13.14
C THR A 34 6.64 9.09 12.02
N ILE A 35 5.52 8.89 11.32
CA ILE A 35 5.39 7.83 10.32
C ILE A 35 6.04 8.21 8.99
N ASN A 36 5.72 9.40 8.45
CA ASN A 36 6.14 9.78 7.10
C ASN A 36 7.39 10.65 7.08
N TYR A 37 7.61 11.46 8.12
CA TYR A 37 8.61 12.52 8.10
C TYR A 37 9.64 12.42 9.23
N ALA A 38 9.80 11.23 9.86
CA ALA A 38 10.79 11.01 10.92
C ALA A 38 12.23 11.35 10.49
N GLY A 39 12.59 11.04 9.24
CA GLY A 39 13.90 11.37 8.68
C GLY A 39 14.08 12.80 8.18
N VAL A 40 13.00 13.62 8.18
CA VAL A 40 13.08 15.00 7.67
C VAL A 40 13.44 15.95 8.79
N THR A 41 14.55 16.67 8.65
CA THR A 41 14.99 17.68 9.62
C THR A 41 14.23 18.98 9.42
N PRO A 42 13.58 19.55 10.44
CA PRO A 42 12.95 20.86 10.36
C PRO A 42 14.00 21.93 10.06
N LYS A 43 13.78 22.76 9.05
CA LYS A 43 14.73 23.85 8.70
C LYS A 43 14.61 25.07 9.62
N LYS A 44 13.50 25.21 10.36
CA LYS A 44 13.27 26.34 11.26
C LYS A 44 12.35 25.98 12.42
N LYS A 45 12.82 26.17 13.65
CA LYS A 45 11.92 26.20 14.81
C LYS A 45 11.31 27.61 14.91
N LEU A 46 10.03 27.73 14.69
CA LEU A 46 9.30 28.97 14.99
C LEU A 46 9.13 29.10 16.51
N PHE A 47 9.78 30.09 17.08
CA PHE A 47 9.61 30.46 18.49
C PHE A 47 8.14 30.81 18.74
N GLY A 48 7.48 30.00 19.59
CA GLY A 48 6.26 30.40 20.25
C GLY A 48 4.97 29.70 19.85
N TYR A 49 4.93 28.40 19.56
CA TYR A 49 3.70 27.55 19.53
C TYR A 49 3.94 26.17 18.89
N GLY A 50 5.14 25.61 19.00
CA GLY A 50 5.35 24.19 18.64
C GLY A 50 5.14 23.85 17.14
N LYS A 51 5.05 24.85 16.26
CA LYS A 51 4.97 24.63 14.82
C LYS A 51 6.38 24.58 14.24
N GLU A 52 6.77 23.38 13.79
CA GLU A 52 7.98 23.21 12.99
C GLU A 52 7.66 23.55 11.53
N GLU A 53 8.51 24.34 10.89
CA GLU A 53 8.37 24.64 9.46
C GLU A 53 9.25 23.68 8.64
N TYR A 54 8.62 22.84 7.84
CA TYR A 54 9.26 21.89 6.95
C TYR A 54 9.28 22.48 5.53
N LEU A 55 10.35 23.16 5.17
CA LEU A 55 10.42 23.90 3.89
C LEU A 55 10.38 22.98 2.65
N ASP A 56 10.71 21.71 2.81
CA ASP A 56 10.75 20.74 1.70
C ASP A 56 9.47 19.90 1.60
N ILE A 57 8.53 20.03 2.54
CA ILE A 57 7.25 19.30 2.52
C ILE A 57 6.17 20.23 2.00
N LYS A 58 5.57 19.85 0.87
CA LYS A 58 4.42 20.58 0.32
C LYS A 58 3.16 20.16 1.06
N ILE A 59 2.37 21.13 1.50
CA ILE A 59 1.06 20.95 2.14
C ILE A 59 0.02 21.61 1.25
N GLY A 60 -1.18 21.03 1.17
CA GLY A 60 -2.26 21.56 0.36
C GLY A 60 -2.53 20.75 -0.90
N ALA A 61 -3.29 21.31 -1.82
CA ALA A 61 -3.66 20.62 -3.06
C ALA A 61 -2.43 20.31 -3.92
N PHE A 62 -2.43 19.13 -4.54
CA PHE A 62 -1.46 18.82 -5.57
C PHE A 62 -1.66 19.73 -6.80
N PRO A 63 -0.61 20.01 -7.59
CA PRO A 63 -0.74 20.76 -8.83
C PRO A 63 -1.78 20.13 -9.76
N GLU A 64 -2.54 20.96 -10.49
CA GLU A 64 -3.58 20.51 -11.42
C GLU A 64 -3.02 19.53 -12.48
N GLN A 65 -1.82 19.80 -12.99
CA GLN A 65 -1.13 18.90 -13.91
C GLN A 65 -0.97 17.49 -13.33
N VAL A 66 -0.56 17.37 -12.05
CA VAL A 66 -0.38 16.06 -11.37
C VAL A 66 -1.71 15.31 -11.31
N ILE A 67 -2.79 16.00 -10.95
CA ILE A 67 -4.12 15.39 -10.86
C ILE A 67 -4.63 14.96 -12.23
N THR A 68 -4.46 15.81 -13.23
CA THR A 68 -4.89 15.54 -14.62
C THR A 68 -4.15 14.32 -15.18
N GLU A 69 -2.82 14.33 -15.15
CA GLU A 69 -2.00 13.23 -15.66
C GLU A 69 -2.25 11.91 -14.91
N ALA A 70 -2.42 11.96 -13.60
CA ALA A 70 -2.72 10.76 -12.82
C ALA A 70 -4.09 10.17 -13.17
N ASN A 71 -5.12 11.00 -13.36
CA ASN A 71 -6.43 10.52 -13.76
C ASN A 71 -6.44 9.98 -15.20
N GLU A 72 -5.71 10.60 -16.13
CA GLU A 72 -5.52 10.05 -17.49
C GLU A 72 -4.92 8.65 -17.45
N ASP A 73 -3.84 8.46 -16.68
CA ASP A 73 -3.17 7.16 -16.54
C ASP A 73 -4.10 6.12 -15.88
N LEU A 74 -4.85 6.53 -14.86
CA LEU A 74 -5.84 5.67 -14.22
C LEU A 74 -6.96 5.26 -15.19
N GLU A 75 -7.40 6.13 -16.09
CA GLU A 75 -8.41 5.77 -17.10
C GLU A 75 -7.86 4.80 -18.14
N VAL A 76 -6.58 4.92 -18.54
CA VAL A 76 -5.93 3.92 -19.40
C VAL A 76 -5.93 2.56 -18.69
N PHE A 77 -5.55 2.53 -17.41
CA PHE A 77 -5.57 1.29 -16.63
C PHE A 77 -6.98 0.71 -16.44
N VAL A 78 -7.98 1.54 -16.15
CA VAL A 78 -9.40 1.10 -16.06
C VAL A 78 -9.89 0.49 -17.35
N ASN A 79 -9.56 1.08 -18.49
CA ASN A 79 -9.96 0.56 -19.80
C ASN A 79 -9.27 -0.78 -20.12
N PHE A 80 -7.99 -0.92 -19.75
CA PHE A 80 -7.29 -2.20 -19.82
C PHE A 80 -7.99 -3.27 -18.99
N LEU A 81 -8.26 -3.00 -17.70
CA LEU A 81 -8.94 -3.94 -16.79
C LEU A 81 -10.32 -4.37 -17.33
N LYS A 82 -11.10 -3.43 -17.85
CA LYS A 82 -12.40 -3.74 -18.49
C LYS A 82 -12.23 -4.62 -19.75
N GLY A 83 -11.17 -4.39 -20.51
CA GLY A 83 -10.79 -5.24 -21.65
C GLY A 83 -10.49 -6.67 -21.25
N GLU A 84 -9.90 -6.87 -20.06
CA GLU A 84 -9.67 -8.18 -19.44
C GLU A 84 -10.93 -8.80 -18.79
N GLY A 85 -12.09 -8.14 -18.89
CA GLY A 85 -13.36 -8.61 -18.35
C GLY A 85 -13.51 -8.37 -16.83
N VAL A 86 -12.74 -7.45 -16.26
CA VAL A 86 -12.78 -7.10 -14.84
C VAL A 86 -13.87 -6.03 -14.60
N GLU A 87 -14.72 -6.25 -13.59
CA GLU A 87 -15.61 -5.20 -13.08
C GLU A 87 -14.80 -4.15 -12.30
N VAL A 88 -14.80 -2.91 -12.77
CA VAL A 88 -14.10 -1.81 -12.13
C VAL A 88 -15.10 -0.86 -11.48
N VAL A 89 -14.86 -0.57 -10.20
CA VAL A 89 -15.59 0.43 -9.43
C VAL A 89 -14.65 1.54 -8.94
N ARG A 90 -15.20 2.72 -8.65
CA ARG A 90 -14.39 3.89 -8.27
C ARG A 90 -14.86 4.46 -6.93
N PRO A 91 -13.94 4.98 -6.10
CA PRO A 91 -14.32 5.73 -4.91
C PRO A 91 -15.22 6.92 -5.26
N LYS A 92 -16.17 7.24 -4.37
CA LYS A 92 -16.94 8.48 -4.45
C LYS A 92 -16.27 9.56 -3.62
N ARG A 93 -16.51 10.82 -3.98
CA ARG A 93 -16.04 11.94 -3.19
C ARG A 93 -16.62 11.86 -1.77
N GLU A 94 -15.73 11.87 -0.79
CA GLU A 94 -16.04 11.97 0.63
C GLU A 94 -15.40 13.26 1.17
N PRO A 95 -16.17 14.27 1.62
CA PRO A 95 -15.64 15.58 2.01
C PRO A 95 -14.59 15.56 3.12
N THR A 96 -14.55 14.49 3.92
CA THR A 96 -13.63 14.35 5.06
C THR A 96 -12.31 13.69 4.68
N THR A 97 -12.15 13.26 3.43
CA THR A 97 -10.94 12.56 2.98
C THR A 97 -9.99 13.50 2.23
N TYR A 98 -8.71 13.38 2.53
CA TYR A 98 -7.64 14.12 1.84
C TYR A 98 -7.17 13.41 0.57
N TYR A 99 -7.43 12.08 0.44
CA TYR A 99 -6.70 11.26 -0.51
C TYR A 99 -7.41 9.93 -0.80
N ASN A 100 -7.89 9.75 -2.02
CA ASN A 100 -8.59 8.52 -2.47
C ASN A 100 -7.85 7.81 -3.62
N TYR A 101 -6.58 8.12 -3.83
CA TYR A 101 -5.75 7.55 -4.87
C TYR A 101 -5.34 6.11 -4.56
N CYS A 102 -5.03 5.80 -3.28
CA CYS A 102 -4.61 4.47 -2.82
C CYS A 102 -5.69 3.81 -1.93
N PRO A 103 -6.70 3.15 -2.51
CA PRO A 103 -7.74 2.43 -1.76
C PRO A 103 -7.21 1.23 -0.97
N ARG A 104 -6.14 0.59 -1.42
CA ARG A 104 -5.54 -0.59 -0.80
C ARG A 104 -5.12 -0.39 0.65
N ASP A 105 -4.71 0.82 1.00
CA ASP A 105 -4.20 1.09 2.34
C ASP A 105 -5.28 1.03 3.42
N CYS A 106 -6.56 1.23 3.01
CA CYS A 106 -7.65 1.52 3.95
C CYS A 106 -8.46 0.30 4.36
N VAL A 107 -8.52 -0.73 3.49
CA VAL A 107 -9.40 -1.88 3.68
C VAL A 107 -8.66 -3.17 3.37
N PHE A 108 -8.70 -4.09 4.32
CA PHE A 108 -8.26 -5.46 4.12
C PHE A 108 -9.43 -6.32 3.67
N ILE A 109 -9.28 -7.00 2.55
CA ILE A 109 -10.26 -7.95 2.00
C ILE A 109 -9.66 -9.35 2.02
N HIS A 110 -10.37 -10.30 2.62
CA HIS A 110 -9.93 -11.70 2.60
C HIS A 110 -11.09 -12.66 2.89
N SER A 111 -11.37 -13.56 1.97
CA SER A 111 -12.42 -14.61 2.12
C SER A 111 -13.77 -14.03 2.56
N ASN A 112 -14.12 -14.13 3.84
CA ASN A 112 -15.37 -13.61 4.41
C ASN A 112 -15.21 -12.28 5.14
N LEU A 113 -13.97 -11.74 5.22
CA LEU A 113 -13.66 -10.53 5.96
C LEU A 113 -13.46 -9.35 5.04
N SER A 114 -14.19 -8.27 5.30
CA SER A 114 -13.87 -6.92 4.85
C SER A 114 -13.67 -6.06 6.10
N LEU A 115 -12.45 -5.54 6.28
CA LEU A 115 -12.04 -4.83 7.48
C LEU A 115 -11.48 -3.46 7.11
N ALA A 116 -12.16 -2.39 7.52
CA ALA A 116 -11.59 -1.04 7.53
C ALA A 116 -10.58 -0.96 8.68
N THR A 117 -9.31 -0.89 8.34
CA THR A 117 -8.21 -1.05 9.29
C THR A 117 -8.03 0.16 10.21
N PRO A 118 -7.48 -0.04 11.43
CA PRO A 118 -7.15 1.04 12.35
C PRO A 118 -5.89 1.78 11.88
N MET A 119 -6.02 2.55 10.78
CA MET A 119 -4.90 3.28 10.17
C MET A 119 -4.24 4.26 11.15
N PRO A 120 -2.91 4.21 11.34
CA PRO A 120 -2.23 5.08 12.30
C PRO A 120 -2.13 6.54 11.85
N LEU A 121 -2.18 6.82 10.53
CA LEU A 121 -2.19 8.19 10.03
C LEU A 121 -3.56 8.84 10.24
N ARG A 122 -3.62 9.90 11.07
CA ARG A 122 -4.87 10.62 11.38
C ARG A 122 -5.55 11.18 10.14
N SER A 123 -4.78 11.63 9.15
CA SER A 123 -5.29 12.14 7.88
C SER A 123 -5.97 11.08 6.99
N ARG A 124 -5.70 9.79 7.23
CA ARG A 124 -6.31 8.68 6.49
C ARG A 124 -7.56 8.11 7.18
N ARG A 125 -7.89 8.63 8.37
CA ARG A 125 -9.08 8.20 9.11
C ARG A 125 -10.34 8.29 8.27
N GLY A 126 -11.01 7.15 8.13
CA GLY A 126 -12.29 7.09 7.42
C GLY A 126 -12.22 7.16 5.89
N ASN A 127 -11.01 7.11 5.27
CA ASN A 127 -10.87 7.09 3.82
C ASN A 127 -11.67 5.95 3.15
N TRP A 128 -11.82 4.80 3.82
CA TRP A 128 -12.61 3.68 3.34
C TRP A 128 -14.07 4.05 3.03
N ARG A 129 -14.63 5.09 3.65
CA ARG A 129 -16.02 5.54 3.44
C ARG A 129 -16.29 5.99 2.01
N ALA A 130 -15.26 6.48 1.31
CA ALA A 130 -15.36 6.79 -0.11
C ALA A 130 -15.70 5.56 -0.98
N MET A 131 -15.40 4.37 -0.47
CA MET A 131 -15.65 3.08 -1.14
C MET A 131 -16.85 2.32 -0.57
N LYS A 132 -17.47 2.79 0.52
CA LYS A 132 -18.54 2.08 1.24
C LYS A 132 -19.67 1.57 0.32
N HIS A 133 -19.96 2.28 -0.77
CA HIS A 133 -21.03 1.92 -1.70
C HIS A 133 -20.72 0.67 -2.56
N CYS A 134 -19.47 0.25 -2.63
CA CYS A 134 -19.01 -0.88 -3.44
C CYS A 134 -18.31 -1.98 -2.63
N LEU A 135 -18.06 -1.73 -1.34
CA LEU A 135 -17.52 -2.74 -0.43
C LEU A 135 -18.62 -3.70 0.04
N PRO A 136 -18.26 -4.95 0.38
CA PRO A 136 -19.15 -5.83 1.14
C PRO A 136 -19.44 -5.25 2.54
N GLU A 137 -20.20 -5.97 3.35
CA GLU A 137 -20.35 -5.60 4.76
C GLU A 137 -18.97 -5.51 5.41
N THR A 138 -18.62 -4.31 5.89
CA THR A 138 -17.27 -3.97 6.33
C THR A 138 -17.27 -3.68 7.82
N VAL A 139 -16.45 -4.42 8.56
CA VAL A 139 -16.16 -4.15 9.98
C VAL A 139 -15.25 -2.95 10.05
N GLU A 140 -15.62 -1.90 10.77
CA GLU A 140 -14.75 -0.75 11.04
C GLU A 140 -14.15 -0.88 12.44
N ILE A 141 -12.82 -0.90 12.53
CA ILE A 141 -12.10 -0.78 13.79
C ILE A 141 -11.35 0.53 13.78
N PRO A 142 -11.82 1.53 14.55
CA PRO A 142 -11.15 2.82 14.61
C PRO A 142 -9.81 2.73 15.33
N CYS A 143 -8.79 3.41 14.81
CA CYS A 143 -7.54 3.60 15.51
C CYS A 143 -7.75 4.49 16.75
N SER A 144 -7.15 4.12 17.86
CA SER A 144 -7.05 4.96 19.05
C SER A 144 -5.85 5.90 18.89
N TYR A 145 -6.11 7.16 18.54
CA TYR A 145 -5.06 8.17 18.30
C TYR A 145 -4.52 8.78 19.60
N ILE A 146 -4.15 7.94 20.54
CA ILE A 146 -3.47 8.38 21.77
C ILE A 146 -2.02 8.77 21.44
N ASP A 147 -1.48 9.73 22.15
CA ASP A 147 -0.14 10.25 21.87
C ASP A 147 0.95 9.19 22.08
N ASP A 148 0.76 8.29 23.05
CA ASP A 148 1.68 7.21 23.35
C ASP A 148 1.79 6.15 22.22
N LEU A 149 0.86 6.15 21.24
CA LEU A 149 0.99 5.31 20.05
C LEU A 149 2.22 5.70 19.22
N TYR A 150 2.58 6.98 19.21
CA TYR A 150 3.61 7.51 18.32
C TYR A 150 4.94 7.64 19.06
N ASN A 151 5.93 6.90 18.61
CA ASN A 151 7.27 6.88 19.15
C ASN A 151 8.13 8.00 18.54
N GLU A 152 8.31 9.10 19.27
CA GLU A 152 9.12 10.24 18.78
C GLU A 152 10.63 9.95 18.74
N ASP A 153 11.10 8.87 19.39
CA ASP A 153 12.52 8.45 19.32
C ASP A 153 12.92 7.97 17.92
N CYS A 154 11.94 7.68 17.04
CA CYS A 154 12.19 7.40 15.63
C CYS A 154 12.67 8.62 14.84
N ILE A 155 12.48 9.84 15.36
CA ILE A 155 12.83 11.07 14.65
C ILE A 155 14.35 11.20 14.56
N GLY A 156 14.86 11.07 13.32
CA GLY A 156 16.30 11.04 13.06
C GLY A 156 16.98 9.70 13.37
N ASN A 157 16.23 8.68 13.78
CA ASN A 157 16.73 7.35 14.06
C ASN A 157 15.96 6.28 13.27
N PRO A 158 16.46 5.85 12.10
CA PRO A 158 15.77 4.92 11.21
C PRO A 158 15.65 3.49 11.77
N ASP A 159 16.38 3.16 12.83
CA ASP A 159 16.36 1.85 13.48
C ASP A 159 15.21 1.71 14.50
N VAL A 160 14.53 2.82 14.81
CA VAL A 160 13.40 2.86 15.75
C VAL A 160 12.11 2.99 14.98
N LEU A 161 11.14 2.10 15.25
CA LEU A 161 9.82 2.16 14.64
C LEU A 161 8.98 3.32 15.17
N ALA A 162 8.16 3.89 14.31
CA ALA A 162 7.30 5.04 14.61
C ALA A 162 6.11 4.72 15.52
N LEU A 163 5.76 3.43 15.65
CA LEU A 163 4.62 3.00 16.46
C LEU A 163 5.07 2.20 17.69
N ASN A 164 4.52 2.55 18.83
CA ASN A 164 4.61 1.77 20.07
C ASN A 164 3.54 0.66 20.11
N GLU A 165 3.78 -0.38 20.90
CA GLU A 165 2.87 -1.50 21.13
C GLU A 165 1.89 -1.17 22.27
N VAL A 166 1.06 -0.14 22.09
CA VAL A 166 0.09 0.31 23.13
C VAL A 166 -1.36 0.16 22.70
N THR A 167 -1.62 0.17 21.39
CA THR A 167 -2.94 -0.07 20.78
C THR A 167 -2.75 -0.59 19.36
N PRO A 168 -3.65 -1.46 18.86
CA PRO A 168 -3.58 -1.95 17.49
C PRO A 168 -3.64 -0.82 16.46
N ALA A 169 -2.69 -0.81 15.53
CA ALA A 169 -2.67 0.15 14.43
C ALA A 169 -1.96 -0.45 13.21
N PHE A 170 -2.61 -0.38 12.04
CA PHE A 170 -1.99 -0.79 10.78
C PHE A 170 -2.74 -0.29 9.56
N ASP A 171 -2.02 -0.07 8.47
CA ASP A 171 -2.56 0.09 7.13
C ASP A 171 -2.73 -1.28 6.48
N ALA A 172 -3.82 -1.51 5.74
CA ALA A 172 -4.06 -2.80 5.08
C ALA A 172 -2.92 -3.17 4.10
N ALA A 173 -2.27 -2.18 3.51
CA ALA A 173 -1.10 -2.37 2.64
C ALA A 173 0.17 -2.90 3.35
N ASN A 174 0.13 -3.14 4.66
CA ASN A 174 1.16 -3.92 5.37
C ASN A 174 1.02 -5.43 5.14
N THR A 175 0.01 -5.87 4.41
CA THR A 175 -0.30 -7.29 4.22
C THR A 175 -0.21 -7.73 2.78
N LEU A 176 0.16 -9.01 2.57
CA LEU A 176 -0.04 -9.74 1.32
C LEU A 176 -0.71 -11.08 1.64
N ARG A 177 -1.69 -11.45 0.80
CA ARG A 177 -2.53 -12.64 0.98
C ARG A 177 -2.05 -13.79 0.10
N ALA A 178 -2.03 -14.97 0.65
CA ALA A 178 -1.72 -16.22 -0.04
C ALA A 178 -2.64 -17.33 0.47
N ASP A 179 -3.91 -17.27 0.09
CA ASP A 179 -4.97 -18.14 0.56
C ASP A 179 -5.02 -18.20 2.09
N ASN A 180 -4.78 -19.32 2.71
CA ASN A 180 -4.80 -19.47 4.17
C ASN A 180 -3.58 -18.86 4.89
N ASN A 181 -2.72 -18.13 4.19
CA ASN A 181 -1.54 -17.49 4.77
C ASN A 181 -1.46 -16.02 4.41
N ILE A 182 -1.21 -15.19 5.37
CA ILE A 182 -1.07 -13.74 5.20
C ILE A 182 0.28 -13.33 5.75
N ILE A 183 1.12 -12.68 4.94
CA ILE A 183 2.29 -11.97 5.46
C ILE A 183 1.84 -10.60 5.95
N TYR A 184 2.31 -10.23 7.14
CA TYR A 184 2.14 -8.91 7.71
C TYR A 184 3.51 -8.29 8.01
N LEU A 185 3.82 -7.16 7.37
CA LEU A 185 5.04 -6.39 7.62
C LEU A 185 4.88 -5.55 8.90
N VAL A 186 5.73 -5.79 9.89
CA VAL A 186 5.88 -4.90 11.05
C VAL A 186 6.75 -3.71 10.64
N SER A 187 6.18 -2.51 10.66
CA SER A 187 6.82 -1.29 10.16
C SER A 187 6.24 -0.02 10.81
N ASN A 188 6.65 1.15 10.33
CA ASN A 188 6.10 2.44 10.79
C ASN A 188 4.61 2.62 10.53
N SER A 189 4.00 1.81 9.66
CA SER A 189 2.56 1.84 9.39
C SER A 189 1.78 0.63 9.92
N GLY A 190 2.41 -0.23 10.73
CA GLY A 190 1.75 -1.39 11.32
C GLY A 190 2.53 -2.02 12.45
N ASN A 191 1.95 -2.03 13.66
CA ASN A 191 2.56 -2.64 14.85
C ASN A 191 2.10 -4.10 15.06
N VAL A 192 2.70 -4.80 16.02
CA VAL A 192 2.40 -6.21 16.31
C VAL A 192 0.99 -6.40 16.81
N LEU A 193 0.50 -5.49 17.65
CA LEU A 193 -0.89 -5.51 18.12
C LEU A 193 -1.88 -5.41 16.95
N GLY A 194 -1.51 -4.72 15.85
CA GLY A 194 -2.29 -4.68 14.62
C GLY A 194 -2.40 -6.04 13.95
N ALA A 195 -1.31 -6.81 13.91
CA ALA A 195 -1.32 -8.18 13.38
C ALA A 195 -2.15 -9.14 14.25
N GLU A 196 -2.05 -9.01 15.57
CA GLU A 196 -2.86 -9.79 16.52
C GLU A 196 -4.36 -9.45 16.38
N LEU A 197 -4.69 -8.19 16.17
CA LEU A 197 -6.05 -7.76 15.86
C LEU A 197 -6.54 -8.40 14.55
N LEU A 198 -5.74 -8.35 13.48
CA LEU A 198 -6.09 -8.96 12.19
C LEU A 198 -6.33 -10.45 12.34
N GLN A 199 -5.46 -11.18 13.05
CA GLN A 199 -5.62 -12.62 13.30
C GLN A 199 -6.94 -12.91 14.03
N ARG A 200 -7.29 -12.12 15.03
CA ARG A 200 -8.56 -12.25 15.76
C ARG A 200 -9.77 -11.99 14.85
N GLN A 201 -9.72 -10.94 14.02
CA GLN A 201 -10.81 -10.59 13.10
C GLN A 201 -11.03 -11.67 12.03
N LEU A 202 -9.97 -12.30 11.55
CA LEU A 202 -10.06 -13.47 10.65
C LEU A 202 -10.81 -14.63 11.31
N HIS A 203 -10.44 -14.97 12.55
CA HIS A 203 -11.13 -16.02 13.31
C HIS A 203 -12.62 -15.70 13.56
N GLU A 204 -12.93 -14.46 13.94
CA GLU A 204 -14.31 -14.00 14.18
C GLU A 204 -15.15 -14.05 12.89
N ALA A 205 -14.54 -13.83 11.73
CA ALA A 205 -15.17 -13.97 10.41
C ALA A 205 -15.25 -15.43 9.91
N GLY A 206 -14.76 -16.39 10.68
CA GLY A 206 -14.72 -17.81 10.31
C GLY A 206 -13.68 -18.14 9.24
N CYS A 207 -12.63 -17.32 9.10
CA CYS A 207 -11.52 -17.58 8.19
C CYS A 207 -10.43 -18.39 8.91
N ASP A 208 -10.12 -19.59 8.38
CA ASP A 208 -9.01 -20.43 8.87
C ASP A 208 -7.68 -19.99 8.22
N SER A 209 -7.27 -18.77 8.50
CA SER A 209 -6.08 -18.14 7.92
C SER A 209 -5.12 -17.68 9.01
N ASN A 210 -3.82 -17.78 8.72
CA ASN A 210 -2.74 -17.46 9.65
C ASN A 210 -1.99 -16.21 9.24
N VAL A 211 -1.80 -15.28 10.17
CA VAL A 211 -0.99 -14.07 10.00
C VAL A 211 0.46 -14.37 10.39
N HIS A 212 1.38 -14.19 9.45
CA HIS A 212 2.81 -14.42 9.63
C HIS A 212 3.56 -13.08 9.63
N LEU A 213 4.27 -12.78 10.72
CA LEU A 213 4.99 -11.52 10.85
C LEU A 213 6.28 -11.53 10.03
N LEU A 214 6.45 -10.53 9.18
CA LEU A 214 7.72 -10.17 8.53
C LEU A 214 8.35 -9.01 9.31
N ARG A 215 9.53 -9.23 9.89
CA ARG A 215 10.25 -8.26 10.74
C ARG A 215 11.63 -7.98 10.18
N ASP A 216 12.18 -6.83 10.53
CA ASP A 216 13.59 -6.47 10.28
C ASP A 216 14.00 -6.51 8.81
N VAL A 217 13.04 -6.40 7.90
CA VAL A 217 13.24 -6.39 6.44
C VAL A 217 13.09 -4.98 5.89
N TYR A 218 12.07 -4.27 6.34
CA TYR A 218 11.81 -2.89 5.95
C TYR A 218 10.98 -2.18 7.02
N SER A 219 11.51 -1.10 7.57
CA SER A 219 10.90 -0.39 8.70
C SER A 219 9.93 0.72 8.31
N TYR A 220 10.01 1.27 7.07
CA TYR A 220 9.30 2.50 6.76
C TYR A 220 7.78 2.32 6.68
N SER A 221 7.24 1.80 5.56
CA SER A 221 5.80 1.59 5.41
C SER A 221 5.53 0.45 4.43
N HIS A 222 4.34 0.02 4.25
CA HIS A 222 3.76 -0.91 3.28
C HIS A 222 4.69 -1.99 2.69
N ILE A 223 4.17 -3.16 2.45
CA ILE A 223 4.94 -4.33 2.00
C ILE A 223 5.16 -4.37 0.48
N ASP A 224 4.32 -3.74 -0.30
CA ASP A 224 4.16 -3.89 -1.74
C ASP A 224 5.28 -3.33 -2.63
N THR A 225 6.28 -2.68 -2.03
CA THR A 225 7.56 -2.34 -2.67
C THR A 225 8.72 -3.15 -2.10
N THR A 226 8.41 -4.14 -1.25
CA THR A 226 9.36 -5.06 -0.63
C THR A 226 9.17 -6.47 -1.18
N LEU A 227 7.92 -6.93 -1.25
CA LEU A 227 7.52 -8.23 -1.78
C LEU A 227 6.30 -8.06 -2.68
N VAL A 228 6.23 -8.85 -3.74
CA VAL A 228 5.04 -9.03 -4.58
C VAL A 228 4.82 -10.52 -4.79
N PHE A 229 3.60 -10.99 -4.54
CA PHE A 229 3.22 -12.35 -4.88
C PHE A 229 2.73 -12.41 -6.32
N LEU A 230 3.53 -13.00 -7.19
CA LEU A 230 3.23 -13.07 -8.63
C LEU A 230 2.26 -14.20 -8.97
N ARG A 231 2.43 -15.34 -8.32
CA ARG A 231 1.57 -16.54 -8.36
C ARG A 231 1.91 -17.44 -7.19
N GLU A 232 1.15 -18.50 -6.99
CA GLU A 232 1.45 -19.48 -5.95
C GLU A 232 2.90 -19.98 -6.10
N GLY A 233 3.65 -19.93 -5.02
CA GLY A 233 5.02 -20.39 -4.96
C GLY A 233 6.07 -19.45 -5.54
N LEU A 234 5.71 -18.24 -6.04
CA LEU A 234 6.66 -17.30 -6.66
C LEU A 234 6.53 -15.88 -6.12
N ILE A 235 7.62 -15.36 -5.56
CA ILE A 235 7.75 -14.02 -5.00
C ILE A 235 8.74 -13.21 -5.82
N LEU A 236 8.37 -11.97 -6.20
CA LEU A 236 9.30 -10.93 -6.59
C LEU A 236 9.71 -10.15 -5.34
N ALA A 237 10.99 -10.07 -5.05
CA ALA A 237 11.53 -9.41 -3.86
C ALA A 237 12.43 -8.23 -4.21
N ASN A 238 12.41 -7.21 -3.34
CA ASN A 238 13.31 -6.09 -3.41
C ASN A 238 14.70 -6.50 -2.88
N PRO A 239 15.76 -6.50 -3.70
CA PRO A 239 17.10 -6.95 -3.29
C PRO A 239 17.77 -6.02 -2.27
N SER A 240 17.29 -4.78 -2.15
CA SER A 240 17.82 -3.85 -1.15
C SER A 240 17.26 -4.11 0.25
N ARG A 241 16.12 -4.82 0.36
CA ARG A 241 15.38 -5.05 1.60
C ARG A 241 15.41 -6.51 2.03
N LEU A 242 14.89 -7.42 1.22
CA LEU A 242 15.02 -8.87 1.48
C LEU A 242 16.38 -9.36 0.98
N LYS A 243 17.32 -9.60 1.89
CA LYS A 243 18.68 -10.04 1.56
C LYS A 243 18.78 -11.55 1.41
N ASP A 244 17.96 -12.28 2.15
CA ASP A 244 17.92 -13.74 2.17
C ASP A 244 16.47 -14.20 2.26
N LYS A 245 16.10 -15.21 1.49
CA LYS A 245 14.78 -15.82 1.55
C LYS A 245 14.46 -16.43 2.92
N ASP A 246 15.48 -16.77 3.72
CA ASP A 246 15.29 -17.27 5.09
C ASP A 246 14.71 -16.23 6.05
N GLN A 247 14.71 -14.94 5.67
CA GLN A 247 14.00 -13.88 6.37
C GLN A 247 12.48 -13.98 6.19
N LEU A 248 11.99 -14.71 5.16
CA LEU A 248 10.56 -14.93 4.96
C LEU A 248 9.99 -15.80 6.09
N PRO A 249 8.79 -15.49 6.60
CA PRO A 249 8.19 -16.25 7.67
C PRO A 249 7.52 -17.54 7.17
N GLY A 250 7.47 -18.55 8.04
CA GLY A 250 6.63 -19.73 7.94
C GLY A 250 6.66 -20.44 6.58
N PRO A 251 5.50 -20.62 5.93
CA PRO A 251 5.38 -21.40 4.70
C PRO A 251 6.09 -20.75 3.49
N PHE A 252 6.31 -19.44 3.53
CA PHE A 252 6.90 -18.67 2.42
C PHE A 252 8.39 -18.96 2.20
N LYS A 253 9.09 -19.55 3.16
CA LYS A 253 10.47 -20.05 3.00
C LYS A 253 10.61 -21.09 1.89
N LYS A 254 9.53 -21.77 1.54
CA LYS A 254 9.50 -22.80 0.49
C LYS A 254 9.25 -22.22 -0.90
N TRP A 255 8.84 -20.95 -0.98
CA TRP A 255 8.53 -20.31 -2.24
C TRP A 255 9.81 -19.90 -2.98
N ASP A 256 9.75 -19.90 -4.29
CA ASP A 256 10.82 -19.35 -5.11
C ASP A 256 10.82 -17.82 -5.00
N VAL A 257 12.04 -17.26 -4.90
CA VAL A 257 12.24 -15.82 -4.82
C VAL A 257 13.07 -15.37 -6.01
N ILE A 258 12.50 -14.48 -6.80
CA ILE A 258 13.24 -13.74 -7.83
C ILE A 258 13.44 -12.30 -7.35
N TYR A 259 14.59 -11.73 -7.66
CA TYR A 259 14.93 -10.39 -7.21
C TYR A 259 14.70 -9.38 -8.31
N ALA A 260 14.02 -8.29 -7.97
CA ALA A 260 13.76 -7.21 -8.90
C ALA A 260 15.09 -6.61 -9.41
N PRO A 261 15.21 -6.31 -10.71
CA PRO A 261 16.34 -5.57 -11.24
C PRO A 261 16.32 -4.13 -10.74
N GLU A 262 17.38 -3.39 -11.00
CA GLU A 262 17.43 -1.96 -10.71
C GLU A 262 16.26 -1.24 -11.38
N ALA A 263 15.56 -0.42 -10.59
CA ALA A 263 14.40 0.32 -11.04
C ALA A 263 14.80 1.42 -12.03
N VAL A 264 14.03 1.59 -13.09
CA VAL A 264 14.13 2.75 -13.96
C VAL A 264 13.44 3.93 -13.26
N ASP A 265 14.21 4.96 -12.93
CA ASP A 265 13.67 6.16 -12.29
C ASP A 265 12.90 7.01 -13.31
N ILE A 266 11.60 7.09 -13.16
CA ILE A 266 10.71 7.94 -13.99
C ILE A 266 10.57 9.37 -13.47
N GLY A 267 11.23 9.70 -12.34
CA GLY A 267 11.13 10.99 -11.69
C GLY A 267 9.85 11.20 -10.91
N SER A 268 9.71 12.39 -10.37
CA SER A 268 8.52 12.90 -9.67
C SER A 268 8.26 14.35 -10.09
N TYR A 269 7.06 14.85 -9.82
CA TYR A 269 6.81 16.28 -10.00
C TYR A 269 7.67 17.10 -9.02
N LYS A 270 8.25 18.18 -9.51
CA LYS A 270 9.24 18.97 -8.76
C LYS A 270 8.77 19.34 -7.34
N GLY A 271 9.49 18.87 -6.35
CA GLY A 271 9.21 19.09 -4.93
C GLY A 271 8.18 18.14 -4.32
N TYR A 272 7.82 17.05 -5.02
CA TYR A 272 6.90 16.01 -4.56
C TYR A 272 7.54 14.61 -4.68
N ASP A 273 8.75 14.46 -4.19
CA ASP A 273 9.46 13.17 -4.14
C ASP A 273 8.94 12.33 -2.96
N ASN A 274 7.69 11.87 -3.07
CA ASN A 274 6.98 11.23 -1.97
C ASN A 274 7.23 9.71 -1.89
N MET A 275 7.86 9.11 -2.89
CA MET A 275 8.14 7.68 -2.92
C MET A 275 9.47 7.36 -3.60
N SER A 276 10.11 6.28 -3.15
CA SER A 276 11.39 5.81 -3.71
C SER A 276 11.22 5.28 -5.14
N VAL A 277 12.34 5.10 -5.86
CA VAL A 277 12.37 4.48 -7.19
C VAL A 277 11.79 3.06 -7.22
N TRP A 278 11.77 2.36 -6.08
CA TRP A 278 11.22 1.02 -5.94
C TRP A 278 9.70 0.92 -6.13
N THR A 279 9.02 2.03 -6.45
CA THR A 279 7.63 2.01 -6.94
C THR A 279 7.45 1.16 -8.19
N ASN A 280 8.50 0.87 -8.95
CA ASN A 280 8.49 -0.07 -10.06
C ASN A 280 8.01 -1.47 -9.66
N MET A 281 8.22 -1.86 -8.40
CA MET A 281 7.71 -3.12 -7.85
C MET A 281 6.22 -3.06 -7.47
N ASN A 282 5.62 -1.89 -7.49
CA ASN A 282 4.19 -1.72 -7.19
C ASN A 282 3.33 -2.11 -8.40
N LEU A 283 3.64 -3.26 -8.98
CA LEU A 283 2.90 -3.89 -10.07
C LEU A 283 1.65 -4.60 -9.53
N PHE A 284 0.71 -4.94 -10.41
CA PHE A 284 -0.55 -5.56 -10.00
C PHE A 284 -0.87 -6.80 -10.85
N SER A 285 -1.05 -7.95 -10.22
CA SER A 285 -1.41 -9.19 -10.91
C SER A 285 -2.88 -9.20 -11.31
N ILE A 286 -3.14 -9.41 -12.60
CA ILE A 286 -4.48 -9.57 -13.17
C ILE A 286 -4.91 -11.04 -13.09
N ASN A 287 -3.96 -11.92 -13.32
CA ASN A 287 -4.07 -13.37 -13.17
C ASN A 287 -2.64 -13.94 -12.99
N PRO A 288 -2.46 -15.24 -12.75
CA PRO A 288 -1.13 -15.83 -12.50
C PRO A 288 -0.09 -15.66 -13.62
N ASN A 289 -0.53 -15.24 -14.81
CA ASN A 289 0.32 -15.12 -16.01
C ASN A 289 0.35 -13.70 -16.59
N LEU A 290 -0.37 -12.73 -15.99
CA LEU A 290 -0.47 -11.36 -16.51
C LEU A 290 -0.42 -10.35 -15.38
N VAL A 291 0.46 -9.36 -15.49
CA VAL A 291 0.58 -8.24 -14.55
C VAL A 291 0.49 -6.89 -15.28
N ALA A 292 -0.04 -5.88 -14.60
CA ALA A 292 0.12 -4.48 -14.99
C ALA A 292 1.44 -3.95 -14.44
N LEU A 293 2.27 -3.38 -15.31
CA LEU A 293 3.60 -2.85 -15.00
C LEU A 293 3.76 -1.46 -15.63
N GLU A 294 4.46 -0.57 -14.93
CA GLU A 294 4.75 0.78 -15.44
C GLU A 294 5.61 0.68 -16.71
N GLU A 295 5.25 1.43 -17.74
CA GLU A 295 5.69 1.24 -19.14
C GLU A 295 7.20 1.42 -19.38
N ASN A 296 7.91 2.13 -18.47
CA ASN A 296 9.34 2.33 -18.60
C ASN A 296 10.17 1.22 -17.93
N GLN A 297 9.54 0.26 -17.21
CA GLN A 297 10.24 -0.77 -16.44
C GLN A 297 10.63 -1.98 -17.30
N GLU A 298 11.32 -1.74 -18.39
CA GLU A 298 11.80 -2.77 -19.33
C GLU A 298 12.66 -3.87 -18.68
N PRO A 299 13.57 -3.57 -17.72
CA PRO A 299 14.33 -4.62 -17.03
C PRO A 299 13.42 -5.57 -16.23
N THR A 300 12.39 -5.04 -15.55
CA THR A 300 11.42 -5.83 -14.78
C THR A 300 10.55 -6.66 -15.73
N ARG A 301 10.10 -6.09 -16.86
CA ARG A 301 9.37 -6.82 -17.92
C ARG A 301 10.14 -8.06 -18.36
N LYS A 302 11.40 -7.90 -18.75
CA LYS A 302 12.26 -9.02 -19.21
C LYS A 302 12.39 -10.12 -18.15
N LEU A 303 12.56 -9.74 -16.89
CA LEU A 303 12.62 -10.70 -15.79
C LEU A 303 11.31 -11.49 -15.69
N LEU A 304 10.16 -10.81 -15.66
CA LEU A 304 8.85 -11.47 -15.51
C LEU A 304 8.51 -12.36 -16.70
N GLU A 305 8.78 -11.91 -17.92
CA GLU A 305 8.59 -12.70 -19.14
C GLU A 305 9.48 -13.97 -19.17
N SER A 306 10.69 -13.90 -18.61
CA SER A 306 11.55 -15.10 -18.46
C SER A 306 10.97 -16.15 -17.49
N HIS A 307 9.99 -15.74 -16.67
CA HIS A 307 9.23 -16.60 -15.75
C HIS A 307 7.81 -16.90 -16.28
N ALA A 308 7.57 -16.67 -17.59
CA ALA A 308 6.28 -16.86 -18.26
C ALA A 308 5.13 -16.02 -17.64
N ILE A 309 5.44 -14.78 -17.26
CA ILE A 309 4.48 -13.78 -16.80
C ILE A 309 4.48 -12.63 -17.81
N GLU A 310 3.37 -12.44 -18.50
CA GLU A 310 3.15 -11.33 -19.44
C GLU A 310 3.00 -10.02 -18.71
N CYS A 311 3.44 -8.92 -19.32
CA CYS A 311 3.36 -7.59 -18.75
C CYS A 311 2.53 -6.66 -19.65
N ALA A 312 1.41 -6.18 -19.14
CA ALA A 312 0.72 -5.03 -19.70
C ALA A 312 1.49 -3.76 -19.30
N MET A 313 2.21 -3.19 -20.27
CA MET A 313 3.00 -1.97 -20.06
C MET A 313 2.10 -0.76 -20.16
N LEU A 314 1.86 -0.08 -19.04
CA LEU A 314 0.86 0.98 -18.93
C LEU A 314 1.48 2.25 -18.29
N PRO A 315 1.01 3.45 -18.65
CA PRO A 315 1.51 4.68 -18.06
C PRO A 315 1.12 4.78 -16.57
N MET A 316 2.04 5.29 -15.75
CA MET A 316 1.81 5.65 -14.35
C MET A 316 2.75 6.82 -13.96
N ARG A 317 2.66 7.92 -14.71
CA ARG A 317 3.58 9.08 -14.67
C ARG A 317 3.75 9.66 -13.27
N GLN A 318 2.69 9.68 -12.48
CA GLN A 318 2.68 10.34 -11.18
C GLN A 318 2.79 9.39 -9.98
N GLN A 319 3.20 8.13 -10.17
CA GLN A 319 3.29 7.14 -9.08
C GLN A 319 4.24 7.55 -7.96
N ARG A 320 5.37 8.20 -8.27
CA ARG A 320 6.30 8.71 -7.25
C ARG A 320 5.81 9.98 -6.57
N THR A 321 5.04 10.81 -7.30
CA THR A 321 4.44 12.05 -6.79
C THR A 321 3.28 11.77 -5.85
N LEU A 322 2.37 10.85 -6.24
CA LEU A 322 1.17 10.48 -5.48
C LEU A 322 1.38 9.24 -4.61
N SER A 323 2.60 8.75 -4.45
CA SER A 323 2.97 7.65 -3.56
C SER A 323 2.21 6.34 -3.80
N GLY A 324 2.04 5.91 -5.05
CA GLY A 324 1.41 4.63 -5.36
C GLY A 324 1.44 4.25 -6.83
N GLY A 325 1.85 3.00 -7.14
CA GLY A 325 1.73 2.36 -8.44
C GLY A 325 0.46 1.52 -8.55
N PHE A 326 0.43 0.55 -9.48
CA PHE A 326 -0.77 -0.23 -9.81
C PHE A 326 -1.36 -1.01 -8.65
N HIS A 327 -0.52 -1.54 -7.74
CA HIS A 327 -1.00 -2.24 -6.56
C HIS A 327 -1.67 -1.28 -5.56
N CYS A 328 -1.04 -0.17 -5.23
CA CYS A 328 -1.58 0.82 -4.31
C CYS A 328 -2.90 1.43 -4.79
N VAL A 329 -3.01 1.74 -6.11
CA VAL A 329 -4.22 2.37 -6.66
C VAL A 329 -5.38 1.40 -6.83
N THR A 330 -5.23 0.14 -6.44
CA THR A 330 -6.25 -0.90 -6.54
C THR A 330 -6.61 -1.50 -5.18
N LEU A 331 -7.85 -1.95 -5.05
CA LEU A 331 -8.28 -2.87 -4.00
C LEU A 331 -9.10 -3.97 -4.66
N ASP A 332 -8.53 -5.15 -4.77
CA ASP A 332 -9.21 -6.30 -5.34
C ASP A 332 -10.27 -6.84 -4.38
N LEU A 333 -11.50 -6.86 -4.86
CA LEU A 333 -12.67 -7.32 -4.12
C LEU A 333 -12.92 -8.81 -4.35
N GLU A 334 -12.78 -9.26 -5.60
CA GLU A 334 -13.09 -10.62 -6.01
C GLU A 334 -12.00 -11.18 -6.93
N ARG A 335 -11.50 -12.38 -6.61
CA ARG A 335 -10.57 -13.17 -7.41
C ARG A 335 -11.04 -14.63 -7.44
N GLU A 336 -10.73 -15.34 -8.55
CA GLU A 336 -10.88 -16.81 -8.65
C GLU A 336 -9.65 -17.51 -8.14
#